data_d873021abe36521c5f03012642265b6e
#
_entry.id   d873021abe36521c5f03012642265b6e
#
_cell.length_a   1.000
_cell.length_b   1.000
_cell.length_c   1.000
_cell.angle_alpha   90.00
_cell.angle_beta   90.00
_cell.angle_gamma   90.00
#
_symmetry.space_group_name_H-M   'P 1'
#
loop_
_entity.id
_entity.type
_entity.pdbx_description
1 polymer ?
#
loop_
_entity_poly.entity_id
_entity_poly.type
_entity_poly.pdbx_seq_one_letter_code
_entity_poly.pdbx_strand_id
1 'polypeptide(L)' 'MALDQSKVGQHVALQMEAIEADYGDEDCEIGDICTIVEIRGPHGSHVRMRSTASSPHSTLGLLKLAEQVALANFGRDDV' A
#
# COMPACT_ATOMS: atom_id res chain seq x y z
N MET A 1 -3.60 -10.86 -22.53
CA MET A 1 -3.90 -11.72 -21.38
C MET A 1 -4.22 -10.85 -20.17
N ALA A 2 -5.30 -11.16 -19.48
CA ALA A 2 -5.73 -10.35 -18.34
C ALA A 2 -4.86 -10.64 -17.13
N LEU A 3 -4.73 -9.64 -16.26
CA LEU A 3 -4.04 -9.81 -15.00
C LEU A 3 -4.92 -10.63 -14.04
N ASP A 4 -4.26 -11.44 -13.23
CA ASP A 4 -4.97 -12.22 -12.23
C ASP A 4 -5.27 -11.35 -11.01
N GLN A 5 -6.46 -10.81 -10.99
CA GLN A 5 -6.87 -9.89 -9.92
C GLN A 5 -7.32 -10.60 -8.66
N SER A 6 -7.54 -11.92 -8.72
CA SER A 6 -8.00 -12.65 -7.55
C SER A 6 -6.95 -12.63 -6.44
N LYS A 7 -5.68 -12.73 -6.80
CA LYS A 7 -4.60 -12.66 -5.82
C LYS A 7 -4.53 -11.29 -5.15
N VAL A 8 -4.73 -10.23 -5.93
CA VAL A 8 -4.72 -8.89 -5.39
C VAL A 8 -5.82 -8.74 -4.36
N GLY A 9 -7.03 -9.20 -4.69
CA GLY A 9 -8.14 -9.11 -3.77
C GLY A 9 -7.89 -9.86 -2.46
N GLN A 10 -7.31 -11.07 -2.55
CA GLN A 10 -6.98 -11.84 -1.36
C GLN A 10 -5.95 -11.15 -0.48
N HIS A 11 -4.91 -10.61 -1.09
CA HIS A 11 -3.87 -9.91 -0.34
C HIS A 11 -4.38 -8.65 0.31
N VAL A 12 -5.21 -7.89 -0.40
CA VAL A 12 -5.79 -6.68 0.17
C VAL A 12 -6.69 -7.02 1.36
N ALA A 13 -7.51 -8.06 1.23
CA ALA A 13 -8.39 -8.47 2.32
C ALA A 13 -7.58 -8.86 3.56
N LEU A 14 -6.52 -9.63 3.38
CA LEU A 14 -5.68 -10.04 4.50
C LEU A 14 -5.02 -8.85 5.18
N GLN A 15 -4.54 -7.90 4.39
CA GLN A 15 -3.91 -6.71 4.93
C GLN A 15 -4.90 -5.85 5.69
N MET A 16 -6.12 -5.72 5.18
CA MET A 16 -7.15 -4.95 5.87
C MET A 16 -7.55 -5.60 7.18
N GLU A 17 -7.61 -6.94 7.21
CA GLU A 17 -7.90 -7.64 8.46
C GLU A 17 -6.81 -7.37 9.49
N ALA A 18 -5.56 -7.37 9.07
CA ALA A 18 -4.45 -7.10 9.98
C ALA A 18 -4.52 -5.68 10.54
N ILE A 19 -4.83 -4.71 9.69
CA ILE A 19 -4.97 -3.33 10.13
C ILE A 19 -6.12 -3.19 11.10
N GLU A 20 -7.24 -3.83 10.81
CA GLU A 20 -8.39 -3.78 11.71
C GLU A 20 -8.06 -4.41 13.06
N ALA A 21 -7.29 -5.50 13.05
CA ALA A 21 -6.90 -6.13 14.30
C ALA A 21 -6.05 -5.19 15.16
N ASP A 22 -5.22 -4.37 14.51
CA ASP A 22 -4.35 -3.44 15.24
C ASP A 22 -5.09 -2.23 15.79
N TYR A 23 -6.14 -1.78 15.12
CA TYR A 23 -6.78 -0.51 15.44
C TYR A 23 -8.28 -0.62 15.70
N GLY A 24 -8.85 -1.80 15.62
CA GLY A 24 -10.31 -1.97 15.70
C GLY A 24 -10.94 -1.55 17.01
N ASP A 25 -10.17 -1.56 18.08
CA ASP A 25 -10.67 -1.17 19.40
C ASP A 25 -10.48 0.31 19.68
N GLU A 26 -9.86 1.03 18.76
CA GLU A 26 -9.59 2.45 18.92
C GLU A 26 -10.61 3.26 18.12
N ASP A 27 -10.78 4.51 18.51
CA ASP A 27 -11.70 5.41 17.82
C ASP A 27 -10.99 5.99 16.61
N CYS A 28 -10.70 5.13 15.65
CA CYS A 28 -9.94 5.48 14.45
C CYS A 28 -10.77 5.18 13.20
N GLU A 29 -10.47 5.89 12.14
CA GLU A 29 -11.09 5.64 10.84
C GLU A 29 -10.04 5.65 9.76
N ILE A 30 -10.35 5.02 8.63
CA ILE A 30 -9.45 5.01 7.49
C ILE A 30 -9.55 6.33 6.74
N GLY A 31 -8.41 6.98 6.55
CA GLY A 31 -8.34 8.18 5.72
C GLY A 31 -8.11 7.81 4.26
N ASP A 32 -7.14 8.45 3.63
CA ASP A 32 -6.85 8.16 2.24
C ASP A 32 -6.12 6.83 2.09
N ILE A 33 -6.34 6.20 0.94
CA ILE A 33 -5.72 4.93 0.59
C ILE A 33 -4.92 5.11 -0.68
N CYS A 34 -3.69 4.63 -0.67
CA CYS A 34 -2.85 4.63 -1.86
C CYS A 34 -2.39 3.19 -2.12
N THR A 35 -2.64 2.71 -3.33
CA THR A 35 -2.27 1.35 -3.72
C THR A 35 -1.13 1.41 -4.73
N ILE A 36 -0.08 0.66 -4.47
CA ILE A 36 1.11 0.60 -5.32
C ILE A 36 1.31 -0.84 -5.75
N VAL A 37 1.42 -1.04 -7.06
CA VAL A 37 1.57 -2.38 -7.63
C VAL A 37 2.72 -2.40 -8.61
N GLU A 38 3.57 -3.40 -8.48
CA GLU A 38 4.61 -3.65 -9.47
C GLU A 38 4.04 -4.50 -10.60
N ILE A 39 4.20 -4.04 -11.82
CA ILE A 39 3.78 -4.78 -13.00
C ILE A 39 5.02 -5.28 -13.70
N ARG A 40 5.16 -6.59 -13.78
CA ARG A 40 6.29 -7.23 -14.45
C ARG A 40 5.87 -7.74 -15.81
N GLY A 41 6.67 -7.45 -16.81
CA GLY A 41 6.39 -7.88 -18.16
C GLY A 41 7.67 -8.30 -18.88
N PRO A 42 7.57 -8.66 -20.17
CA PRO A 42 8.73 -9.16 -20.91
C PRO A 42 9.83 -8.13 -21.10
N HIS A 43 9.52 -6.85 -20.96
CA HIS A 43 10.50 -5.79 -21.17
C HIS A 43 10.92 -5.12 -19.87
N GLY A 44 10.64 -5.74 -18.73
CA GLY A 44 11.01 -5.20 -17.44
C GLY A 44 9.80 -4.96 -16.56
N SER A 45 9.98 -4.16 -15.52
CA SER A 45 8.90 -3.89 -14.59
C SER A 45 8.72 -2.39 -14.41
N HIS A 46 7.53 -2.02 -13.99
CA HIS A 46 7.23 -0.63 -13.64
C HIS A 46 6.17 -0.61 -12.55
N VAL A 47 5.96 0.56 -11.99
CA VAL A 47 5.08 0.73 -10.86
C VAL A 47 3.84 1.51 -11.28
N ARG A 48 2.68 1.01 -10.86
CA ARG A 48 1.42 1.71 -11.03
C ARG A 48 0.87 2.06 -9.66
N MET A 49 0.22 3.20 -9.58
CA MET A 49 -0.28 3.70 -8.32
C MET A 49 -1.66 4.31 -8.50
N ARG A 50 -2.52 4.08 -7.52
CA ARG A 50 -3.84 4.69 -7.46
C ARG A 50 -4.06 5.20 -6.05
N SER A 51 -4.70 6.35 -5.93
CA SER A 51 -4.92 6.99 -4.65
C SER A 51 -6.34 7.52 -4.57
N THR A 52 -6.90 7.49 -3.36
CA THR A 52 -8.20 8.10 -3.12
C THR A 52 -8.10 9.59 -2.85
N ALA A 53 -6.89 10.09 -2.59
CA ALA A 53 -6.69 11.51 -2.29
C ALA A 53 -7.07 12.38 -3.48
N SER A 54 -7.70 13.50 -3.20
CA SER A 54 -8.17 14.40 -4.24
C SER A 54 -7.09 15.31 -4.79
N SER A 55 -5.94 15.39 -4.14
CA SER A 55 -4.86 16.25 -4.59
C SER A 55 -3.54 15.49 -4.66
N PRO A 56 -2.66 15.84 -5.61
CA PRO A 56 -1.34 15.23 -5.70
C PRO A 56 -0.49 15.46 -4.45
N HIS A 57 -0.68 16.58 -3.79
CA HIS A 57 0.08 16.89 -2.57
C HIS A 57 -0.25 15.92 -1.45
N SER A 58 -1.54 15.58 -1.29
CA SER A 58 -1.96 14.61 -0.28
C SER A 58 -1.39 13.23 -0.57
N THR A 59 -1.38 12.82 -1.84
CA THR A 59 -0.80 11.54 -2.23
C THR A 59 0.70 11.51 -1.96
N LEU A 60 1.41 12.57 -2.31
CA LEU A 60 2.85 12.63 -2.07
C LEU A 60 3.16 12.60 -0.58
N GLY A 61 2.35 13.28 0.23
CA GLY A 61 2.54 13.23 1.68
C GLY A 61 2.37 11.83 2.23
N LEU A 62 1.34 11.12 1.77
CA LEU A 62 1.10 9.75 2.19
C LEU A 62 2.25 8.83 1.77
N LEU A 63 2.75 8.98 0.55
CA LEU A 63 3.88 8.20 0.07
C LEU A 63 5.14 8.48 0.88
N LYS A 64 5.36 9.73 1.24
CA LYS A 64 6.53 10.10 2.03
C LYS A 64 6.48 9.44 3.41
N LEU A 65 5.33 9.46 4.04
CA LEU A 65 5.15 8.80 5.33
C LEU A 65 5.31 7.29 5.20
N ALA A 66 4.78 6.71 4.13
CA ALA A 66 4.92 5.28 3.88
C ALA A 66 6.38 4.89 3.70
N GLU A 67 7.16 5.72 3.03
CA GLU A 67 8.58 5.49 2.88
C GLU A 67 9.28 5.45 4.23
N GLN A 68 8.95 6.39 5.11
CA GLN A 68 9.55 6.43 6.43
C GLN A 68 9.20 5.19 7.25
N VAL A 69 7.95 4.75 7.16
CA VAL A 69 7.52 3.54 7.86
C VAL A 69 8.25 2.31 7.33
N ALA A 70 8.40 2.22 6.03
CA ALA A 70 9.12 1.11 5.42
C ALA A 70 10.58 1.09 5.86
N LEU A 71 11.23 2.24 5.87
CA LEU A 71 12.61 2.33 6.30
C LEU A 71 12.77 1.96 7.77
N ALA A 72 11.84 2.38 8.61
CA ALA A 72 11.88 2.07 10.03
C ALA A 72 11.70 0.57 10.29
N ASN A 73 10.82 -0.08 9.50
CA ASN A 73 10.50 -1.49 9.72
C ASN A 73 11.49 -2.43 9.05
N PHE A 74 11.97 -2.09 7.88
CA PHE A 74 12.81 -2.99 7.10
C PHE A 74 14.29 -2.65 7.18
N GLY A 75 14.62 -1.40 7.39
CA GLY A 75 16.01 -0.99 7.53
C GLY A 75 16.69 -1.61 8.73
N ARG A 76 15.92 -1.97 9.75
CA ARG A 76 16.45 -2.57 10.96
C ARG A 76 16.89 -4.01 10.77
N ASP A 77 16.25 -4.70 9.85
CA ASP A 77 16.53 -6.11 9.62
C ASP A 77 17.66 -6.30 8.63
N ASP A 78 18.17 -5.24 8.17
CA ASP A 78 19.19 -5.22 7.15
C ASP A 78 20.59 -5.49 7.70
N VAL A 79 20.64 -5.98 8.82
CA VAL A 79 21.92 -6.20 9.46
C VAL A 79 22.50 -7.55 9.19
#